data_7c5d66dd62e3e501f33a0dd06cbdc050
#
_entry.id   7c5d66dd62e3e501f33a0dd06cbdc050
#
_cell.length_a   1.000
_cell.length_b   1.000
_cell.length_c   1.000
_cell.angle_alpha   90.00
_cell.angle_beta   90.00
_cell.angle_gamma   90.00
#
_symmetry.space_group_name_H-M   'P 1'
#
loop_
_entity.id
_entity.type
_entity.pdbx_description
1 polymer ?
#
loop_
_entity_poly.entity_id
_entity_poly.type
_entity_poly.pdbx_seq_one_letter_code
_entity_poly.pdbx_strand_id
1 'polypeptide(L)'
;MTETKSAPRRTSRSKGLHVERIFSTEGVHPYDEVTWERRDVVQTNWRTGDVVFEQRGVEFPDFWSVNASTIVTNKYFRGALGTPAREDSLKTLIDRVVNTYVTTGRKNGYFASDDDAKVFGEELTWLLVHQYFSFNSPVWFNVGTTSPQQVSACFILSVDDSMESILNWYREEGFIFKGGSGAGLNISRIRSSKELLSSGGTASGPVSFMRGADASAGTIKSGGATRRAAKMVVLDIDHPDIEEFIETKAREEDKIRALRDAGFDMDLGGRDIVSVQYQNANNSVRCLRVHGRC
;
A
#
# COMPACT_ATOMS: atom_id res chain seq x y z
N MET A 1 -41.24 -37.95 -44.52
CA MET A 1 -39.80 -37.97 -44.16
C MET A 1 -39.41 -36.56 -43.87
N THR A 2 -39.33 -36.21 -42.63
CA THR A 2 -38.99 -34.86 -42.15
C THR A 2 -37.53 -34.89 -41.69
N GLU A 3 -36.66 -34.22 -42.43
CA GLU A 3 -35.24 -34.02 -42.08
C GLU A 3 -35.13 -33.11 -40.87
N THR A 4 -34.63 -33.63 -39.77
CA THR A 4 -34.25 -32.88 -38.57
C THR A 4 -32.88 -32.26 -38.83
N LYS A 5 -32.85 -30.93 -39.05
CA LYS A 5 -31.59 -30.13 -39.07
C LYS A 5 -30.99 -30.14 -37.68
N SER A 6 -29.82 -30.76 -37.54
CA SER A 6 -29.01 -30.69 -36.33
C SER A 6 -28.56 -29.26 -36.07
N ALA A 7 -28.80 -28.76 -34.86
CA ALA A 7 -28.33 -27.46 -34.39
C ALA A 7 -26.76 -27.40 -34.40
N PRO A 8 -26.15 -26.28 -34.73
CA PRO A 8 -24.68 -26.16 -34.74
C PRO A 8 -24.15 -26.39 -33.33
N ARG A 9 -23.18 -27.30 -33.24
CA ARG A 9 -22.41 -27.59 -32.01
C ARG A 9 -21.75 -26.26 -31.54
N ARG A 10 -22.19 -25.76 -30.40
CA ARG A 10 -21.49 -24.66 -29.69
C ARG A 10 -20.03 -25.10 -29.47
N THR A 11 -19.10 -24.50 -30.18
CA THR A 11 -17.68 -24.63 -29.87
C THR A 11 -17.50 -24.17 -28.44
N SER A 12 -16.97 -25.03 -27.59
CA SER A 12 -16.62 -24.65 -26.20
C SER A 12 -15.59 -23.50 -26.30
N ARG A 13 -15.99 -22.30 -25.93
CA ARG A 13 -15.02 -21.21 -25.71
C ARG A 13 -14.00 -21.76 -24.72
N SER A 14 -12.71 -21.67 -25.11
CA SER A 14 -11.61 -21.96 -24.19
C SER A 14 -11.86 -21.18 -22.89
N LYS A 15 -11.90 -21.87 -21.78
CA LYS A 15 -12.03 -21.25 -20.46
C LYS A 15 -10.64 -20.68 -20.13
N GLY A 16 -10.44 -19.38 -20.24
CA GLY A 16 -9.20 -18.71 -19.89
C GLY A 16 -8.97 -17.46 -20.73
N LEU A 17 -7.96 -16.69 -20.32
CA LEU A 17 -7.54 -15.47 -20.98
C LEU A 17 -6.59 -15.80 -22.14
N HIS A 18 -6.84 -15.22 -23.29
CA HIS A 18 -5.89 -15.12 -24.39
C HIS A 18 -5.09 -13.84 -24.22
N VAL A 19 -3.76 -13.92 -24.33
CA VAL A 19 -2.86 -12.80 -24.16
C VAL A 19 -2.13 -12.57 -25.49
N GLU A 20 -2.34 -11.39 -26.07
CA GLU A 20 -1.64 -10.97 -27.28
C GLU A 20 -0.28 -10.36 -26.92
N ARG A 21 0.73 -10.65 -27.72
CA ARG A 21 2.04 -10.02 -27.63
C ARG A 21 1.97 -8.63 -28.29
N ILE A 22 2.31 -7.59 -27.53
CA ILE A 22 2.22 -6.19 -27.96
C ILE A 22 3.55 -5.47 -27.83
N PHE A 23 4.25 -5.66 -26.73
CA PHE A 23 5.47 -4.93 -26.38
C PHE A 23 6.73 -5.78 -26.50
N SER A 24 6.70 -7.01 -26.05
CA SER A 24 7.86 -7.90 -26.06
C SER A 24 8.09 -8.54 -27.43
N THR A 25 9.33 -8.89 -27.74
CA THR A 25 9.71 -9.54 -28.99
C THR A 25 9.65 -11.06 -28.85
N GLU A 26 9.00 -11.73 -29.82
CA GLU A 26 8.94 -13.20 -29.81
C GLU A 26 10.34 -13.82 -29.89
N GLY A 27 10.62 -14.74 -28.98
CA GLY A 27 11.91 -15.45 -28.93
C GLY A 27 13.06 -14.66 -28.31
N VAL A 28 12.81 -13.41 -27.86
CA VAL A 28 13.80 -12.58 -27.15
C VAL A 28 13.31 -12.34 -25.72
N HIS A 29 14.16 -12.61 -24.73
CA HIS A 29 13.80 -12.31 -23.35
C HIS A 29 13.82 -10.79 -23.13
N PRO A 30 12.82 -10.17 -22.45
CA PRO A 30 12.78 -8.71 -22.26
C PRO A 30 14.02 -8.11 -21.58
N TYR A 31 14.77 -8.90 -20.82
CA TYR A 31 16.04 -8.45 -20.24
C TYR A 31 17.19 -8.35 -21.26
N ASP A 32 17.09 -9.06 -22.39
CA ASP A 32 18.11 -9.03 -23.45
C ASP A 32 17.93 -7.84 -24.41
N GLU A 33 16.79 -7.14 -24.29
CA GLU A 33 16.49 -5.95 -25.10
C GLU A 33 17.08 -4.65 -24.51
N VAL A 34 17.65 -4.70 -23.29
CA VAL A 34 18.15 -3.53 -22.57
C VAL A 34 19.58 -3.72 -22.09
N THR A 35 20.30 -2.63 -21.97
CA THR A 35 21.65 -2.60 -21.38
C THR A 35 21.55 -2.50 -19.87
N TRP A 36 22.28 -3.37 -19.16
CA TRP A 36 22.32 -3.42 -17.71
C TRP A 36 23.65 -2.86 -17.17
N GLU A 37 23.56 -2.10 -16.10
CA GLU A 37 24.74 -1.59 -15.39
C GLU A 37 24.64 -1.85 -13.90
N ARG A 38 25.79 -1.83 -13.22
CA ARG A 38 25.86 -1.93 -11.77
C ARG A 38 26.10 -0.55 -11.16
N ARG A 39 25.34 -0.26 -10.10
CA ARG A 39 25.35 1.02 -9.41
C ARG A 39 25.58 0.84 -7.93
N ASP A 40 26.17 1.83 -7.28
CA ASP A 40 26.25 1.90 -5.83
C ASP A 40 25.12 2.81 -5.30
N VAL A 41 24.37 2.32 -4.33
CA VAL A 41 23.33 3.06 -3.65
C VAL A 41 23.78 3.36 -2.23
N VAL A 42 24.03 4.64 -1.96
CA VAL A 42 24.43 5.13 -0.64
C VAL A 42 23.53 6.30 -0.27
N GLN A 43 22.92 6.21 0.91
CA GLN A 43 22.13 7.31 1.48
C GLN A 43 22.73 7.77 2.78
N THR A 44 22.89 9.07 2.91
CA THR A 44 23.47 9.71 4.09
C THR A 44 22.44 10.57 4.79
N ASN A 45 22.57 10.71 6.10
CA ASN A 45 21.83 11.70 6.85
C ASN A 45 22.35 13.11 6.46
N TRP A 46 21.47 13.95 5.97
CA TRP A 46 21.82 15.28 5.48
C TRP A 46 22.38 16.21 6.56
N ARG A 47 22.09 15.97 7.85
CA ARG A 47 22.59 16.77 8.98
C ARG A 47 23.94 16.28 9.51
N THR A 48 24.09 14.94 9.66
CA THR A 48 25.26 14.36 10.32
C THR A 48 26.30 13.84 9.33
N GLY A 49 25.89 13.59 8.06
CA GLY A 49 26.74 12.95 7.06
C GLY A 49 26.85 11.44 7.22
N ASP A 50 26.27 10.86 8.27
CA ASP A 50 26.34 9.42 8.53
C ASP A 50 25.62 8.62 7.45
N VAL A 51 26.19 7.48 7.07
CA VAL A 51 25.54 6.54 6.14
C VAL A 51 24.38 5.84 6.85
N VAL A 52 23.16 6.04 6.34
CA VAL A 52 21.93 5.44 6.85
C VAL A 52 21.49 4.22 6.06
N PHE A 53 21.95 4.10 4.82
CA PHE A 53 21.72 2.93 3.97
C PHE A 53 22.83 2.82 2.93
N GLU A 54 23.34 1.61 2.71
CA GLU A 54 24.32 1.32 1.68
C GLU A 54 24.08 -0.07 1.08
N GLN A 55 24.06 -0.14 -0.25
CA GLN A 55 24.14 -1.40 -1.01
C GLN A 55 24.87 -1.14 -2.32
N ARG A 56 25.98 -1.83 -2.53
CA ARG A 56 26.85 -1.64 -3.70
C ARG A 56 26.58 -2.68 -4.77
N GLY A 57 26.90 -2.32 -6.01
CA GLY A 57 26.88 -3.21 -7.16
C GLY A 57 25.47 -3.69 -7.55
N VAL A 58 24.42 -2.93 -7.23
CA VAL A 58 23.04 -3.27 -7.60
C VAL A 58 22.83 -3.12 -9.11
N GLU A 59 22.11 -4.06 -9.72
CA GLU A 59 21.94 -4.12 -11.18
C GLU A 59 20.61 -3.50 -11.61
N PHE A 60 20.69 -2.53 -12.53
CA PHE A 60 19.54 -1.84 -13.13
C PHE A 60 19.77 -1.58 -14.62
N PRO A 61 18.70 -1.39 -15.45
CA PRO A 61 18.85 -0.85 -16.78
C PRO A 61 19.51 0.54 -16.75
N ASP A 62 20.36 0.83 -17.73
CA ASP A 62 21.14 2.08 -17.81
C ASP A 62 20.27 3.36 -17.85
N PHE A 63 19.09 3.27 -18.45
CA PHE A 63 18.13 4.38 -18.55
C PHE A 63 17.33 4.66 -17.29
N TRP A 64 17.40 3.79 -16.25
CA TRP A 64 16.73 4.06 -14.98
C TRP A 64 17.42 5.21 -14.24
N SER A 65 16.63 6.16 -13.72
CA SER A 65 17.20 7.25 -12.95
C SER A 65 17.85 6.77 -11.65
N VAL A 66 18.87 7.49 -11.19
CA VAL A 66 19.53 7.24 -9.89
C VAL A 66 18.51 7.23 -8.75
N ASN A 67 17.54 8.16 -8.79
CA ASN A 67 16.49 8.22 -7.77
C ASN A 67 15.60 6.98 -7.76
N ALA A 68 15.16 6.51 -8.93
CA ALA A 68 14.35 5.28 -9.04
C ALA A 68 15.11 4.06 -8.52
N SER A 69 16.37 3.89 -8.93
CA SER A 69 17.23 2.79 -8.46
C SER A 69 17.41 2.83 -6.94
N THR A 70 17.64 4.02 -6.38
CA THR A 70 17.80 4.22 -4.94
C THR A 70 16.54 3.84 -4.16
N ILE A 71 15.37 4.27 -4.64
CA ILE A 71 14.09 3.95 -4.01
C ILE A 71 13.84 2.44 -4.06
N VAL A 72 14.02 1.80 -5.21
CA VAL A 72 13.80 0.36 -5.38
C VAL A 72 14.74 -0.43 -4.48
N THR A 73 16.02 -0.12 -4.48
CA THR A 73 17.01 -0.80 -3.66
C THR A 73 16.71 -0.69 -2.17
N ASN A 74 16.40 0.52 -1.69
CA ASN A 74 16.15 0.75 -0.27
C ASN A 74 14.80 0.20 0.20
N LYS A 75 13.73 0.32 -0.62
CA LYS A 75 12.36 0.03 -0.17
C LYS A 75 11.85 -1.33 -0.60
N TYR A 76 12.22 -1.83 -1.78
CA TYR A 76 11.55 -2.96 -2.41
C TYR A 76 12.41 -4.22 -2.52
N PHE A 77 13.72 -4.13 -2.55
CA PHE A 77 14.58 -5.32 -2.49
C PHE A 77 14.38 -6.07 -1.18
N ARG A 78 14.25 -7.39 -1.27
CA ARG A 78 14.01 -8.29 -0.16
C ARG A 78 15.28 -8.97 0.30
N GLY A 79 15.22 -9.59 1.49
CA GLY A 79 16.35 -10.16 2.17
C GLY A 79 17.09 -9.15 3.06
N ALA A 80 17.79 -9.66 4.08
CA ALA A 80 18.58 -8.81 4.97
C ALA A 80 19.86 -8.35 4.28
N LEU A 81 20.23 -7.08 4.48
CA LEU A 81 21.48 -6.53 3.96
C LEU A 81 22.68 -7.39 4.38
N GLY A 82 23.63 -7.57 3.45
CA GLY A 82 24.84 -8.36 3.71
C GLY A 82 24.64 -9.87 3.70
N THR A 83 23.45 -10.37 3.38
CA THR A 83 23.19 -11.81 3.26
C THR A 83 22.98 -12.23 1.81
N PRO A 84 23.24 -13.49 1.43
CA PRO A 84 22.97 -14.00 0.09
C PRO A 84 21.50 -13.98 -0.33
N ALA A 85 20.58 -13.84 0.64
CA ALA A 85 19.15 -13.73 0.39
C ALA A 85 18.72 -12.31 -0.01
N ARG A 86 19.63 -11.33 0.05
CA ARG A 86 19.33 -9.94 -0.35
C ARG A 86 19.29 -9.82 -1.85
N GLU A 87 18.17 -9.33 -2.38
CA GLU A 87 18.07 -8.98 -3.79
C GLU A 87 19.09 -7.87 -4.13
N ASP A 88 19.76 -8.00 -5.26
CA ASP A 88 20.76 -7.06 -5.76
C ASP A 88 20.56 -6.66 -7.22
N SER A 89 19.51 -7.17 -7.84
CA SER A 89 19.15 -6.87 -9.23
C SER A 89 17.65 -6.59 -9.37
N LEU A 90 17.30 -5.64 -10.23
CA LEU A 90 15.93 -5.42 -10.65
C LEU A 90 15.33 -6.68 -11.28
N LYS A 91 16.14 -7.52 -11.94
CA LYS A 91 15.71 -8.81 -12.50
C LYS A 91 15.13 -9.71 -11.43
N THR A 92 15.87 -9.90 -10.33
CA THR A 92 15.42 -10.78 -9.23
C THR A 92 14.13 -10.29 -8.58
N LEU A 93 13.97 -8.98 -8.43
CA LEU A 93 12.75 -8.37 -7.94
C LEU A 93 11.55 -8.62 -8.87
N ILE A 94 11.74 -8.37 -10.18
CA ILE A 94 10.68 -8.56 -11.19
C ILE A 94 10.33 -10.04 -11.31
N ASP A 95 11.33 -10.92 -11.42
CA ASP A 95 11.13 -12.36 -11.53
C ASP A 95 10.36 -12.94 -10.36
N ARG A 96 10.67 -12.52 -9.14
CA ARG A 96 9.92 -12.93 -7.95
C ARG A 96 8.43 -12.65 -8.08
N VAL A 97 8.07 -11.47 -8.55
CA VAL A 97 6.68 -11.04 -8.71
C VAL A 97 6.04 -11.73 -9.92
N VAL A 98 6.63 -11.60 -11.11
CA VAL A 98 6.08 -12.13 -12.37
C VAL A 98 5.89 -13.64 -12.30
N ASN A 99 6.91 -14.39 -11.83
CA ASN A 99 6.82 -15.84 -11.71
C ASN A 99 5.71 -16.29 -10.75
N THR A 100 5.49 -15.52 -9.68
CA THR A 100 4.38 -15.79 -8.75
C THR A 100 3.03 -15.60 -9.43
N TYR A 101 2.85 -14.53 -10.21
CA TYR A 101 1.61 -14.31 -10.96
C TYR A 101 1.38 -15.37 -12.03
N VAL A 102 2.39 -15.70 -12.83
CA VAL A 102 2.31 -16.73 -13.89
C VAL A 102 1.98 -18.10 -13.27
N THR A 103 2.70 -18.49 -12.22
CA THR A 103 2.49 -19.78 -11.55
C THR A 103 1.08 -19.87 -10.94
N THR A 104 0.64 -18.79 -10.28
CA THR A 104 -0.71 -18.72 -9.71
C THR A 104 -1.77 -18.76 -10.80
N GLY A 105 -1.56 -18.04 -11.89
CA GLY A 105 -2.49 -18.03 -13.03
C GLY A 105 -2.63 -19.41 -13.70
N ARG A 106 -1.51 -20.12 -13.89
CA ARG A 106 -1.51 -21.50 -14.39
C ARG A 106 -2.26 -22.45 -13.45
N LYS A 107 -1.90 -22.40 -12.15
CA LYS A 107 -2.54 -23.24 -11.13
C LYS A 107 -4.05 -23.06 -11.06
N ASN A 108 -4.54 -21.85 -11.26
CA ASN A 108 -5.96 -21.51 -11.17
C ASN A 108 -6.68 -21.55 -12.53
N GLY A 109 -5.99 -21.91 -13.62
CA GLY A 109 -6.58 -22.00 -14.95
C GLY A 109 -7.02 -20.65 -15.52
N TYR A 110 -6.30 -19.58 -15.22
CA TYR A 110 -6.62 -18.23 -15.71
C TYR A 110 -6.24 -18.03 -17.17
N PHE A 111 -5.27 -18.76 -17.68
CA PHE A 111 -4.81 -18.67 -19.07
C PHE A 111 -5.50 -19.73 -19.92
N ALA A 112 -5.75 -19.41 -21.20
CA ALA A 112 -6.36 -20.34 -22.15
C ALA A 112 -5.36 -21.42 -22.61
N SER A 113 -4.05 -21.11 -22.58
CA SER A 113 -2.98 -22.05 -22.91
C SER A 113 -1.70 -21.74 -22.10
N ASP A 114 -0.71 -22.63 -22.17
CA ASP A 114 0.63 -22.40 -21.60
C ASP A 114 1.38 -21.31 -22.37
N ASP A 115 1.10 -21.12 -23.64
CA ASP A 115 1.68 -20.06 -24.46
C ASP A 115 1.15 -18.69 -24.02
N ASP A 116 -0.17 -18.56 -23.76
CA ASP A 116 -0.76 -17.35 -23.17
C ASP A 116 -0.12 -16.99 -21.83
N ALA A 117 0.16 -18.00 -21.00
CA ALA A 117 0.84 -17.78 -19.72
C ALA A 117 2.28 -17.30 -19.90
N LYS A 118 2.98 -17.81 -20.92
CA LYS A 118 4.35 -17.38 -21.28
C LYS A 118 4.34 -15.94 -21.80
N VAL A 119 3.46 -15.65 -22.75
CA VAL A 119 3.32 -14.30 -23.32
C VAL A 119 2.96 -13.30 -22.22
N PHE A 120 2.04 -13.63 -21.32
CA PHE A 120 1.72 -12.79 -20.18
C PHE A 120 2.96 -12.46 -19.33
N GLY A 121 3.79 -13.46 -19.02
CA GLY A 121 5.02 -13.24 -18.24
C GLY A 121 6.03 -12.33 -18.96
N GLU A 122 6.23 -12.53 -20.27
CA GLU A 122 7.15 -11.71 -21.06
C GLU A 122 6.65 -10.27 -21.23
N GLU A 123 5.36 -10.08 -21.53
CA GLU A 123 4.73 -8.75 -21.61
C GLU A 123 4.81 -8.00 -20.27
N LEU A 124 4.47 -8.66 -19.17
CA LEU A 124 4.53 -8.04 -17.86
C LEU A 124 5.96 -7.67 -17.47
N THR A 125 6.94 -8.53 -17.76
CA THR A 125 8.36 -8.25 -17.52
C THR A 125 8.81 -7.05 -18.33
N TRP A 126 8.46 -6.98 -19.61
CA TRP A 126 8.80 -5.86 -20.48
C TRP A 126 8.23 -4.54 -19.92
N LEU A 127 6.96 -4.52 -19.59
CA LEU A 127 6.26 -3.34 -19.04
C LEU A 127 6.93 -2.83 -17.76
N LEU A 128 7.35 -3.74 -16.87
CA LEU A 128 8.00 -3.40 -15.61
C LEU A 128 9.42 -2.87 -15.80
N VAL A 129 10.20 -3.48 -16.67
CA VAL A 129 11.57 -3.05 -17.01
C VAL A 129 11.58 -1.65 -17.62
N HIS A 130 10.66 -1.40 -18.54
CA HIS A 130 10.56 -0.12 -19.27
C HIS A 130 9.76 0.96 -18.54
N GLN A 131 9.30 0.69 -17.31
CA GLN A 131 8.52 1.63 -16.47
C GLN A 131 7.19 2.08 -17.11
N TYR A 132 6.62 1.29 -18.03
CA TYR A 132 5.28 1.53 -18.56
C TYR A 132 4.19 1.12 -17.56
N PHE A 133 4.51 0.21 -16.65
CA PHE A 133 3.64 -0.25 -15.58
C PHE A 133 4.42 -0.43 -14.28
N SER A 134 3.76 -0.22 -13.15
CA SER A 134 4.28 -0.57 -11.84
C SER A 134 3.16 -1.04 -10.93
N PHE A 135 3.43 -2.08 -10.18
CA PHE A 135 2.53 -2.51 -9.11
C PHE A 135 2.53 -1.53 -7.95
N ASN A 136 1.48 -1.58 -7.13
CA ASN A 136 1.46 -0.92 -5.84
C ASN A 136 2.49 -1.53 -4.88
N SER A 137 2.87 -0.77 -3.86
CA SER A 137 3.91 -1.17 -2.90
C SER A 137 3.67 -2.52 -2.20
N PRO A 138 2.45 -2.89 -1.76
CA PRO A 138 2.21 -4.20 -1.15
C PRO A 138 2.58 -5.39 -2.04
N VAL A 139 2.38 -5.30 -3.35
CA VAL A 139 2.83 -6.34 -4.30
C VAL A 139 4.34 -6.50 -4.23
N TRP A 140 5.09 -5.40 -4.34
CA TRP A 140 6.55 -5.42 -4.26
C TRP A 140 7.07 -5.92 -2.91
N PHE A 141 6.33 -5.68 -1.81
CA PHE A 141 6.72 -6.11 -0.48
C PHE A 141 6.47 -7.59 -0.22
N ASN A 142 5.37 -8.15 -0.71
CA ASN A 142 4.85 -9.42 -0.22
C ASN A 142 4.83 -10.53 -1.28
N VAL A 143 4.57 -10.21 -2.56
CA VAL A 143 4.38 -11.22 -3.59
C VAL A 143 5.67 -12.01 -3.84
N GLY A 144 5.55 -13.33 -3.82
CA GLY A 144 6.68 -14.25 -3.98
C GLY A 144 7.64 -14.32 -2.80
N THR A 145 7.30 -13.73 -1.66
CA THR A 145 8.05 -13.85 -0.40
C THR A 145 7.41 -14.88 0.53
N THR A 146 8.05 -15.17 1.66
CA THR A 146 7.50 -16.02 2.73
C THR A 146 6.44 -15.32 3.59
N SER A 147 6.27 -14.00 3.41
CA SER A 147 5.22 -13.23 4.09
C SER A 147 3.83 -13.58 3.56
N PRO A 148 2.76 -13.37 4.35
CA PRO A 148 1.41 -13.48 3.82
C PRO A 148 1.25 -12.62 2.57
N GLN A 149 0.67 -13.19 1.51
CA GLN A 149 0.56 -12.50 0.24
C GLN A 149 -0.48 -11.36 0.34
N GLN A 150 -0.05 -10.14 0.07
CA GLN A 150 -0.89 -8.95 0.05
C GLN A 150 -0.69 -8.20 -1.26
N VAL A 151 -1.77 -8.04 -2.02
CA VAL A 151 -1.72 -7.42 -3.35
C VAL A 151 -2.51 -6.11 -3.44
N SER A 152 -3.33 -5.79 -2.44
CA SER A 152 -4.13 -4.58 -2.41
C SER A 152 -3.44 -3.49 -1.60
N ALA A 153 -3.38 -2.27 -2.17
CA ALA A 153 -2.75 -1.13 -1.51
C ALA A 153 -3.63 -0.49 -0.43
N CYS A 154 -4.95 -0.51 -0.63
CA CYS A 154 -5.89 0.17 0.24
C CYS A 154 -7.12 -0.69 0.49
N PHE A 155 -7.65 -0.57 1.71
CA PHE A 155 -8.87 -1.21 2.16
C PHE A 155 -9.83 -0.17 2.69
N ILE A 156 -11.12 -0.33 2.38
CA ILE A 156 -12.18 0.48 2.94
C ILE A 156 -12.86 -0.37 4.01
N LEU A 157 -12.86 0.16 5.24
CA LEU A 157 -13.48 -0.45 6.40
C LEU A 157 -14.79 0.27 6.75
N SER A 158 -15.57 -0.33 7.62
CA SER A 158 -16.74 0.29 8.23
C SER A 158 -16.73 0.10 9.74
N VAL A 159 -17.35 1.01 10.45
CA VAL A 159 -17.52 0.96 11.89
C VAL A 159 -18.96 1.33 12.24
N ASP A 160 -19.55 0.60 13.17
CA ASP A 160 -20.84 0.90 13.75
C ASP A 160 -20.66 1.43 15.19
N ASP A 161 -21.70 2.08 15.72
CA ASP A 161 -21.70 2.68 17.05
C ASP A 161 -21.83 1.64 18.18
N SER A 162 -20.86 0.74 18.23
CA SER A 162 -20.73 -0.26 19.30
C SER A 162 -19.25 -0.48 19.65
N MET A 163 -18.99 -0.78 20.91
CA MET A 163 -17.62 -1.02 21.39
C MET A 163 -16.98 -2.21 20.65
N GLU A 164 -17.75 -3.25 20.35
CA GLU A 164 -17.27 -4.41 19.60
C GLU A 164 -16.79 -4.01 18.19
N SER A 165 -17.61 -3.24 17.47
CA SER A 165 -17.26 -2.76 16.12
C SER A 165 -16.06 -1.82 16.14
N ILE A 166 -15.97 -0.93 17.13
CA ILE A 166 -14.84 0.00 17.28
C ILE A 166 -13.53 -0.74 17.57
N LEU A 167 -13.55 -1.73 18.46
CA LEU A 167 -12.35 -2.54 18.74
C LEU A 167 -11.98 -3.44 17.56
N ASN A 168 -12.97 -3.98 16.82
CA ASN A 168 -12.70 -4.73 15.60
C ASN A 168 -12.06 -3.85 14.51
N TRP A 169 -12.49 -2.61 14.36
CA TRP A 169 -11.82 -1.64 13.49
C TRP A 169 -10.32 -1.55 13.78
N TYR A 170 -9.92 -1.36 15.05
CA TYR A 170 -8.48 -1.30 15.41
C TYR A 170 -7.73 -2.58 15.05
N ARG A 171 -8.37 -3.72 15.25
CA ARG A 171 -7.80 -5.04 14.92
C ARG A 171 -7.60 -5.20 13.42
N GLU A 172 -8.61 -4.89 12.61
CA GLU A 172 -8.54 -5.00 11.15
C GLU A 172 -7.46 -4.08 10.56
N GLU A 173 -7.44 -2.81 10.98
CA GLU A 173 -6.38 -1.88 10.59
C GLU A 173 -4.99 -2.41 10.93
N GLY A 174 -4.83 -3.00 12.10
CA GLY A 174 -3.56 -3.57 12.53
C GLY A 174 -3.01 -4.62 11.56
N PHE A 175 -3.85 -5.54 11.09
CA PHE A 175 -3.45 -6.54 10.10
C PHE A 175 -3.17 -5.92 8.72
N ILE A 176 -3.97 -4.96 8.28
CA ILE A 176 -3.79 -4.24 7.03
C ILE A 176 -2.44 -3.51 7.02
N PHE A 177 -2.13 -2.77 8.07
CA PHE A 177 -0.85 -2.04 8.20
C PHE A 177 0.34 -2.99 8.29
N LYS A 178 0.19 -4.13 8.97
CA LYS A 178 1.24 -5.15 9.03
C LYS A 178 1.59 -5.69 7.64
N GLY A 179 0.62 -5.82 6.75
CA GLY A 179 0.79 -6.18 5.34
C GLY A 179 1.34 -5.05 4.46
N GLY A 180 1.56 -3.85 4.99
CA GLY A 180 2.07 -2.69 4.24
C GLY A 180 1.00 -1.95 3.44
N SER A 181 -0.28 -2.26 3.65
CA SER A 181 -1.41 -1.60 3.00
C SER A 181 -1.96 -0.43 3.83
N GLY A 182 -2.77 0.41 3.20
CA GLY A 182 -3.49 1.49 3.85
C GLY A 182 -4.94 1.12 4.16
N ALA A 183 -5.54 1.79 5.14
CA ALA A 183 -6.94 1.65 5.47
C ALA A 183 -7.66 3.00 5.50
N GLY A 184 -8.90 3.02 5.07
CA GLY A 184 -9.78 4.19 5.16
C GLY A 184 -11.16 3.82 5.65
N LEU A 185 -11.78 4.69 6.43
CA LEU A 185 -13.15 4.49 6.88
C LEU A 185 -13.85 5.82 7.18
N ASN A 186 -15.17 5.78 7.15
CA ASN A 186 -16.03 6.84 7.62
C ASN A 186 -16.51 6.53 9.04
N ILE A 187 -16.24 7.44 9.98
CA ILE A 187 -16.58 7.28 11.40
C ILE A 187 -17.87 8.00 11.81
N SER A 188 -18.65 8.52 10.87
CA SER A 188 -19.85 9.32 11.13
C SER A 188 -21.00 8.55 11.79
N ARG A 189 -20.94 7.20 11.76
CA ARG A 189 -21.92 6.37 12.48
C ARG A 189 -21.72 6.34 13.99
N ILE A 190 -20.51 6.68 14.46
CA ILE A 190 -20.22 6.76 15.90
C ILE A 190 -20.94 8.00 16.46
N ARG A 191 -21.69 7.81 17.52
CA ARG A 191 -22.42 8.89 18.19
C ARG A 191 -21.51 10.02 18.65
N SER A 192 -22.08 11.23 18.68
CA SER A 192 -21.35 12.44 19.09
C SER A 192 -20.93 12.41 20.56
N SER A 193 -19.79 13.05 20.84
CA SER A 193 -19.34 13.31 22.21
C SER A 193 -20.32 14.17 23.04
N LYS A 194 -21.25 14.84 22.37
CA LYS A 194 -22.29 15.69 22.98
C LYS A 194 -23.51 14.89 23.43
N GLU A 195 -23.62 13.61 23.03
CA GLU A 195 -24.75 12.76 23.39
C GLU A 195 -24.65 12.23 24.83
N LEU A 196 -25.80 12.28 25.54
CA LEU A 196 -25.92 11.74 26.89
C LEU A 196 -26.07 10.21 26.84
N LEU A 197 -25.38 9.53 27.73
CA LEU A 197 -25.50 8.09 27.90
C LEU A 197 -26.64 7.78 28.90
N SER A 198 -27.34 6.68 28.69
CA SER A 198 -28.39 6.19 29.57
C SER A 198 -27.87 5.87 30.98
N SER A 199 -26.59 5.54 31.12
CA SER A 199 -25.88 5.29 32.36
C SER A 199 -25.42 6.57 33.11
N GLY A 200 -25.64 7.74 32.53
CA GLY A 200 -25.12 9.03 32.95
C GLY A 200 -23.79 9.39 32.33
N GLY A 201 -23.51 10.68 32.17
CA GLY A 201 -22.33 11.21 31.47
C GLY A 201 -22.54 11.33 29.97
N THR A 202 -21.47 11.69 29.25
CA THR A 202 -21.46 11.88 27.80
C THR A 202 -20.71 10.78 27.10
N ALA A 203 -21.01 10.57 25.80
CA ALA A 203 -20.28 9.63 24.93
C ALA A 203 -18.85 10.11 24.66
N SER A 204 -17.97 9.19 24.27
CA SER A 204 -16.56 9.52 23.93
C SER A 204 -16.41 10.26 22.60
N GLY A 205 -17.33 10.03 21.67
CA GLY A 205 -17.31 10.62 20.33
C GLY A 205 -16.27 10.02 19.38
N PRO A 206 -16.44 10.27 18.06
CA PRO A 206 -15.59 9.70 17.02
C PRO A 206 -14.13 10.17 17.08
N VAL A 207 -13.88 11.42 17.48
CA VAL A 207 -12.52 11.98 17.56
C VAL A 207 -11.70 11.28 18.66
N SER A 208 -12.32 10.93 19.76
CA SER A 208 -11.69 10.21 20.86
C SER A 208 -11.28 8.79 20.44
N PHE A 209 -12.16 8.06 19.73
CA PHE A 209 -11.84 6.73 19.19
C PHE A 209 -10.79 6.80 18.07
N MET A 210 -10.84 7.85 17.23
CA MET A 210 -9.82 8.10 16.21
C MET A 210 -8.42 8.23 16.84
N ARG A 211 -8.30 8.86 18.02
CA ARG A 211 -7.03 8.97 18.75
C ARG A 211 -6.45 7.61 19.13
N GLY A 212 -7.30 6.72 19.66
CA GLY A 212 -6.89 5.34 19.99
C GLY A 212 -6.42 4.55 18.77
N ALA A 213 -7.15 4.65 17.65
CA ALA A 213 -6.78 4.03 16.39
C ALA A 213 -5.49 4.62 15.82
N ASP A 214 -5.24 5.92 15.91
CA ASP A 214 -4.01 6.56 15.46
C ASP A 214 -2.79 6.12 16.27
N ALA A 215 -2.92 6.03 17.59
CA ALA A 215 -1.88 5.52 18.47
C ALA A 215 -1.53 4.05 18.15
N SER A 216 -2.53 3.20 17.95
CA SER A 216 -2.34 1.82 17.51
C SER A 216 -1.58 1.75 16.17
N ALA A 217 -2.00 2.54 15.18
CA ALA A 217 -1.37 2.61 13.87
C ALA A 217 0.11 3.02 13.96
N GLY A 218 0.46 3.96 14.83
CA GLY A 218 1.82 4.44 15.04
C GLY A 218 2.78 3.36 15.58
N THR A 219 2.27 2.33 16.25
CA THR A 219 3.08 1.23 16.80
C THR A 219 3.37 0.12 15.79
N ILE A 220 2.61 0.03 14.71
CA ILE A 220 2.70 -1.07 13.76
C ILE A 220 3.69 -0.74 12.64
N LYS A 221 4.76 -1.52 12.56
CA LYS A 221 5.73 -1.45 11.46
C LYS A 221 5.40 -2.52 10.43
N SER A 222 5.17 -2.10 9.18
CA SER A 222 4.99 -3.02 8.06
C SER A 222 6.31 -3.73 7.71
N GLY A 223 6.19 -4.99 7.32
CA GLY A 223 7.19 -5.95 6.85
C GLY A 223 8.61 -5.48 6.56
N GLY A 224 9.33 -5.06 7.57
CA GLY A 224 10.76 -4.80 7.46
C GLY A 224 11.21 -3.36 7.53
N ALA A 225 10.47 -2.44 8.09
CA ALA A 225 11.09 -1.25 8.66
C ALA A 225 10.70 0.15 8.16
N THR A 226 10.06 0.36 7.03
CA THR A 226 10.14 1.73 6.49
C THR A 226 8.83 2.38 6.08
N ARG A 227 7.69 1.69 6.12
CA ARG A 227 6.42 2.31 5.81
C ARG A 227 5.61 2.57 7.08
N ARG A 228 5.30 3.85 7.34
CA ARG A 228 4.31 4.23 8.34
C ARG A 228 2.93 3.75 7.88
N ALA A 229 2.04 3.49 8.83
CA ALA A 229 0.64 3.24 8.56
C ALA A 229 0.07 4.37 7.68
N ALA A 230 -0.65 4.00 6.63
CA ALA A 230 -1.34 4.94 5.75
C ALA A 230 -2.83 4.85 6.06
N LYS A 231 -3.37 5.85 6.74
CA LYS A 231 -4.74 5.88 7.22
C LYS A 231 -5.47 7.10 6.70
N MET A 232 -6.73 6.91 6.30
CA MET A 232 -7.67 7.99 6.04
C MET A 232 -8.90 7.84 6.94
N VAL A 233 -9.28 8.93 7.59
CA VAL A 233 -10.50 9.00 8.38
C VAL A 233 -11.42 10.06 7.79
N VAL A 234 -12.67 9.70 7.58
CA VAL A 234 -13.70 10.57 7.01
C VAL A 234 -14.76 10.83 8.06
N LEU A 235 -15.18 12.08 8.18
CA LEU A 235 -16.35 12.48 8.96
C LEU A 235 -17.30 13.31 8.09
N ASP A 236 -18.60 13.09 8.21
CA ASP A 236 -19.60 13.82 7.44
C ASP A 236 -19.77 15.24 8.01
N ILE A 237 -20.03 16.20 7.11
CA ILE A 237 -20.09 17.62 7.45
C ILE A 237 -21.22 17.96 8.45
N ASP A 238 -22.28 17.16 8.50
CA ASP A 238 -23.42 17.31 9.38
C ASP A 238 -23.26 16.62 10.73
N HIS A 239 -22.11 15.94 10.98
CA HIS A 239 -21.87 15.33 12.27
C HIS A 239 -21.62 16.39 13.36
N PRO A 240 -22.23 16.27 14.57
CA PRO A 240 -22.10 17.29 15.62
C PRO A 240 -20.66 17.57 16.09
N ASP A 241 -19.73 16.62 15.93
CA ASP A 241 -18.31 16.77 16.32
C ASP A 241 -17.41 17.23 15.15
N ILE A 242 -17.99 17.72 14.05
CA ILE A 242 -17.23 18.06 12.84
C ILE A 242 -16.19 19.15 13.07
N GLU A 243 -16.51 20.18 13.85
CA GLU A 243 -15.58 21.27 14.15
C GLU A 243 -14.35 20.76 14.91
N GLU A 244 -14.57 19.94 15.95
CA GLU A 244 -13.47 19.31 16.67
C GLU A 244 -12.60 18.46 15.74
N PHE A 245 -13.22 17.67 14.86
CA PHE A 245 -12.52 16.83 13.89
C PHE A 245 -11.64 17.66 12.94
N ILE A 246 -12.13 18.78 12.42
CA ILE A 246 -11.40 19.68 11.52
C ILE A 246 -10.19 20.29 12.25
N GLU A 247 -10.38 20.76 13.47
CA GLU A 247 -9.35 21.44 14.26
C GLU A 247 -8.28 20.50 14.84
N THR A 248 -8.53 19.20 14.87
CA THR A 248 -7.68 18.20 15.52
C THR A 248 -6.20 18.37 15.14
N LYS A 249 -5.91 18.47 13.85
CA LYS A 249 -4.52 18.57 13.38
C LYS A 249 -3.90 19.95 13.61
N ALA A 250 -4.67 21.01 13.47
CA ALA A 250 -4.19 22.37 13.73
C ALA A 250 -3.75 22.51 15.22
N ARG A 251 -4.54 21.98 16.15
CA ARG A 251 -4.19 21.96 17.57
C ARG A 251 -2.92 21.16 17.88
N GLU A 252 -2.70 20.05 17.19
CA GLU A 252 -1.46 19.27 17.35
C GLU A 252 -0.25 20.00 16.73
N GLU A 253 -0.40 20.73 15.62
CA GLU A 253 0.67 21.58 15.06
C GLU A 253 1.08 22.69 16.03
N ASP A 254 0.12 23.34 16.70
CA ASP A 254 0.43 24.35 17.73
C ASP A 254 1.20 23.74 18.90
N LYS A 255 0.84 22.51 19.30
CA LYS A 255 1.56 21.74 20.31
C LYS A 255 2.98 21.41 19.86
N ILE A 256 3.19 21.00 18.60
CA ILE A 256 4.52 20.75 18.03
C ILE A 256 5.39 22.00 18.14
N ARG A 257 4.85 23.17 17.77
CA ARG A 257 5.58 24.43 17.85
C ARG A 257 6.00 24.74 19.29
N ALA A 258 5.06 24.67 20.23
CA ALA A 258 5.33 24.94 21.64
C ALA A 258 6.37 23.97 22.23
N LEU A 259 6.29 22.67 21.91
CA LEU A 259 7.26 21.68 22.37
C LEU A 259 8.65 21.91 21.74
N ARG A 260 8.72 22.27 20.46
CA ARG A 260 9.98 22.62 19.78
C ARG A 260 10.63 23.83 20.43
N ASP A 261 9.86 24.87 20.74
CA ASP A 261 10.35 26.07 21.40
C ASP A 261 10.85 25.78 22.82
N ALA A 262 10.28 24.74 23.47
CA ALA A 262 10.75 24.25 24.77
C ALA A 262 11.96 23.29 24.67
N GLY A 263 12.48 23.02 23.46
CA GLY A 263 13.69 22.23 23.25
C GLY A 263 13.49 20.74 23.02
N PHE A 264 12.27 20.27 22.81
CA PHE A 264 12.00 18.87 22.44
C PHE A 264 12.32 18.59 20.97
N ASP A 265 12.74 17.35 20.66
CA ASP A 265 13.06 16.90 19.30
C ASP A 265 11.76 16.57 18.54
N MET A 266 11.17 17.60 17.94
CA MET A 266 9.91 17.51 17.20
C MET A 266 10.11 17.35 15.68
N ASP A 267 11.31 17.03 15.22
CA ASP A 267 11.56 16.77 13.79
C ASP A 267 10.90 15.47 13.32
N LEU A 268 10.69 15.36 12.01
CA LEU A 268 10.13 14.16 11.41
C LEU A 268 11.09 12.96 11.64
N GLY A 269 10.72 12.07 12.54
CA GLY A 269 11.58 10.97 13.01
C GLY A 269 12.36 11.27 14.28
N GLY A 270 12.21 12.46 14.85
CA GLY A 270 12.74 12.84 16.16
C GLY A 270 12.19 11.98 17.29
N ARG A 271 12.89 12.00 18.41
CA ARG A 271 12.54 11.14 19.56
C ARG A 271 11.20 11.50 20.17
N ASP A 272 10.86 12.80 20.22
CA ASP A 272 9.73 13.30 20.99
C ASP A 272 8.46 13.47 20.15
N ILE A 273 8.55 13.43 18.80
CA ILE A 273 7.41 13.54 17.88
C ILE A 273 6.33 12.45 18.11
N VAL A 274 6.70 11.31 18.68
CA VAL A 274 5.78 10.21 18.96
C VAL A 274 4.73 10.56 20.03
N SER A 275 4.95 11.63 20.79
CA SER A 275 3.99 12.15 21.78
C SER A 275 2.84 12.92 21.12
N VAL A 276 2.97 13.33 19.88
CA VAL A 276 1.96 14.07 19.12
C VAL A 276 0.94 13.11 18.53
N GLN A 277 -0.32 13.45 18.68
CA GLN A 277 -1.45 12.62 18.28
C GLN A 277 -1.86 12.88 16.82
N TYR A 278 -2.65 11.99 16.24
CA TYR A 278 -3.25 12.10 14.89
C TYR A 278 -2.24 12.28 13.75
N GLN A 279 -1.00 11.80 13.93
CA GLN A 279 0.05 11.95 12.92
C GLN A 279 0.01 10.85 11.84
N ASN A 280 -0.66 9.74 12.10
CA ASN A 280 -0.72 8.59 11.19
C ASN A 280 -1.97 8.62 10.28
N ALA A 281 -2.92 9.52 10.53
CA ALA A 281 -4.16 9.64 9.79
C ALA A 281 -4.21 10.91 8.94
N ASN A 282 -4.78 10.82 7.74
CA ASN A 282 -5.30 11.95 6.99
C ASN A 282 -6.79 12.12 7.32
N ASN A 283 -7.20 13.36 7.60
CA ASN A 283 -8.59 13.70 7.90
C ASN A 283 -9.26 14.24 6.64
N SER A 284 -10.47 13.79 6.36
CA SER A 284 -11.27 14.25 5.23
C SER A 284 -12.72 14.49 5.66
N VAL A 285 -13.32 15.57 5.18
CA VAL A 285 -14.74 15.88 5.41
C VAL A 285 -15.54 15.47 4.19
N ARG A 286 -16.62 14.72 4.40
CA ARG A 286 -17.54 14.35 3.32
C ARG A 286 -18.72 15.30 3.30
N CYS A 287 -18.85 16.07 2.20
CA CYS A 287 -20.02 16.88 1.92
C CYS A 287 -20.96 16.09 0.99
N LEU A 288 -22.19 15.84 1.42
CA LEU A 288 -23.21 15.27 0.55
C LEU A 288 -23.88 16.41 -0.23
N ARG A 289 -23.91 16.31 -1.56
CA ARG A 289 -24.73 17.19 -2.38
C ARG A 289 -26.20 16.82 -2.15
N VAL A 290 -26.87 17.55 -1.29
CA VAL A 290 -28.34 17.56 -1.27
C VAL A 290 -28.81 18.54 -2.32
N HIS A 291 -29.23 18.03 -3.50
CA HIS A 291 -29.91 18.78 -4.57
C HIS A 291 -29.52 20.27 -4.67
N GLY A 292 -28.38 20.58 -5.29
CA GLY A 292 -28.16 21.89 -5.91
C GLY A 292 -27.64 23.02 -5.04
N ARG A 293 -27.27 22.81 -3.79
CA ARG A 293 -26.61 23.84 -2.97
C ARG A 293 -25.43 23.24 -2.20
N CYS A 294 -24.22 23.60 -2.58
CA CYS A 294 -23.07 23.77 -1.71
C CYS A 294 -22.91 25.24 -1.43
#